data_213cdb3b21686c05f03715e663c4fc57
#
_entry.id   213cdb3b21686c05f03715e663c4fc57
#
_cell.length_a   1.000
_cell.length_b   1.000
_cell.length_c   1.000
_cell.angle_alpha   90.00
_cell.angle_beta   90.00
_cell.angle_gamma   90.00
#
_symmetry.space_group_name_H-M   'P 1'
#
loop_
_entity.id
_entity.type
_entity.pdbx_description
1 polymer ?
#
loop_
_entity_poly.entity_id
_entity_poly.type
_entity_poly.pdbx_seq_one_letter_code
_entity_poly.pdbx_strand_id
1 'polypeptide(L)'
;MNIFENSLEPVRRIRRKVHERQQTGGVPAQQPDFNHEPLSSPADPKKYAGDLGILIVHGFTGSPHSLHPLAAYLAEKGYPVELPRLPGHGTHWRDMAVTHYTDWIDSVEQAYERLTGAGYRVIVIGMSMGGCLAAHLAARRPVAGTVLINPFFVDVNPLMRIAHRVAPVLPVMRSIGSDIAVPGVDEGAYARTPTASIRQLHLLG
;
A
#
# COMPACT_ATOMS: atom_id res chain seq x y z
N MET A 1 34.65 -15.37 7.34
CA MET A 1 33.39 -15.89 6.78
C MET A 1 32.28 -15.43 7.71
N ASN A 2 31.46 -14.49 7.23
CA ASN A 2 30.63 -13.61 8.07
C ASN A 2 29.35 -14.33 8.50
N ILE A 3 29.23 -14.67 9.78
CA ILE A 3 28.07 -15.38 10.36
C ILE A 3 26.76 -14.58 10.19
N PHE A 4 26.86 -13.25 10.05
CA PHE A 4 25.72 -12.35 9.82
C PHE A 4 25.11 -12.45 8.40
N GLU A 5 25.87 -12.81 7.38
CA GLU A 5 25.32 -12.96 6.01
C GLU A 5 24.43 -14.18 5.87
N ASN A 6 24.73 -15.29 6.55
CA ASN A 6 23.93 -16.51 6.50
C ASN A 6 22.58 -16.39 7.24
N SER A 7 22.46 -15.48 8.20
CA SER A 7 21.22 -15.27 8.94
C SER A 7 20.15 -14.53 8.13
N LEU A 8 20.53 -13.80 7.07
CA LEU A 8 19.63 -13.01 6.22
C LEU A 8 19.15 -13.78 4.96
N GLU A 9 19.76 -14.90 4.64
CA GLU A 9 19.38 -15.72 3.46
C GLU A 9 17.91 -16.17 3.44
N PRO A 10 17.33 -16.64 4.56
CA PRO A 10 15.92 -17.00 4.58
C PRO A 10 15.01 -15.79 4.29
N VAL A 11 15.33 -14.61 4.81
CA VAL A 11 14.58 -13.38 4.61
C VAL A 11 14.68 -12.91 3.16
N ARG A 12 15.90 -12.92 2.58
CA ARG A 12 16.13 -12.58 1.16
C ARG A 12 15.37 -13.52 0.24
N ARG A 13 15.35 -14.82 0.54
CA ARG A 13 14.63 -15.84 -0.24
C ARG A 13 13.12 -15.62 -0.19
N ILE A 14 12.58 -15.29 0.99
CA ILE A 14 11.15 -14.98 1.16
C ILE A 14 10.82 -13.69 0.42
N ARG A 15 11.62 -12.63 0.57
CA ARG A 15 11.44 -11.34 -0.11
C ARG A 15 11.42 -11.50 -1.64
N ARG A 16 12.34 -12.30 -2.20
CA ARG A 16 12.36 -12.62 -3.64
C ARG A 16 11.09 -13.36 -4.08
N LYS A 17 10.63 -14.36 -3.30
CA LYS A 17 9.38 -15.07 -3.60
C LYS A 17 8.15 -14.19 -3.52
N VAL A 18 8.10 -13.22 -2.59
CA VAL A 18 7.01 -12.23 -2.51
C VAL A 18 7.02 -11.37 -3.77
N HIS A 19 8.18 -10.88 -4.18
CA HIS A 19 8.32 -10.05 -5.38
C HIS A 19 7.93 -10.82 -6.65
N GLU A 20 8.39 -12.07 -6.80
CA GLU A 20 8.01 -12.96 -7.90
C GLU A 20 6.49 -13.22 -7.93
N ARG A 21 5.84 -13.47 -6.78
CA ARG A 21 4.38 -13.65 -6.69
C ARG A 21 3.59 -12.39 -7.06
N GLN A 22 4.08 -11.22 -6.68
CA GLN A 22 3.46 -9.95 -7.06
C GLN A 22 3.53 -9.70 -8.56
N GLN A 23 4.62 -10.11 -9.21
CA GLN A 23 4.80 -9.99 -10.66
C GLN A 23 3.96 -11.00 -11.44
N THR A 24 3.70 -12.19 -10.88
CA THR A 24 2.96 -13.28 -11.56
C THR A 24 1.45 -13.27 -11.32
N GLY A 25 0.94 -12.31 -10.52
CA GLY A 25 -0.51 -12.19 -10.25
C GLY A 25 -1.14 -13.35 -9.47
N GLY A 26 -0.33 -14.28 -8.97
CA GLY A 26 -0.81 -15.44 -8.22
C GLY A 26 -1.13 -15.12 -6.77
N VAL A 27 -2.33 -14.60 -6.48
CA VAL A 27 -2.85 -14.41 -5.13
C VAL A 27 -3.56 -15.68 -4.70
N PRO A 28 -3.16 -16.34 -3.59
CA PRO A 28 -4.05 -17.29 -2.95
C PRO A 28 -5.25 -16.50 -2.40
N ALA A 29 -6.42 -16.72 -2.98
CA ALA A 29 -7.66 -16.06 -2.59
C ALA A 29 -7.92 -16.26 -1.09
N GLN A 30 -7.70 -15.22 -0.28
CA GLN A 30 -8.15 -15.23 1.12
C GLN A 30 -9.64 -14.91 1.24
N GLN A 31 -10.20 -14.26 0.22
CA GLN A 31 -11.64 -14.00 0.10
C GLN A 31 -11.95 -13.84 -1.39
N PRO A 32 -12.78 -14.69 -1.99
CA PRO A 32 -13.03 -14.72 -3.44
C PRO A 32 -13.74 -13.46 -3.98
N ASP A 33 -14.34 -12.65 -3.10
CA ASP A 33 -15.15 -11.50 -3.48
C ASP A 33 -14.40 -10.17 -3.47
N PHE A 34 -13.11 -10.13 -3.06
CA PHE A 34 -12.33 -8.89 -3.00
C PHE A 34 -11.41 -8.73 -4.21
N ASN A 35 -11.50 -7.56 -4.84
CA ASN A 35 -10.57 -7.19 -5.92
C ASN A 35 -9.29 -6.61 -5.33
N HIS A 36 -8.28 -7.46 -5.12
CA HIS A 36 -6.96 -7.07 -4.63
C HIS A 36 -6.00 -6.61 -5.73
N GLU A 37 -6.41 -6.66 -7.00
CA GLU A 37 -5.53 -6.32 -8.11
C GLU A 37 -5.31 -4.80 -8.19
N PRO A 38 -4.10 -4.37 -8.59
CA PRO A 38 -3.85 -2.98 -8.86
C PRO A 38 -4.69 -2.50 -10.04
N LEU A 39 -4.98 -1.21 -10.09
CA LEU A 39 -5.63 -0.61 -11.24
C LEU A 39 -4.65 0.38 -11.88
N SER A 40 -4.39 0.22 -13.17
CA SER A 40 -3.70 1.19 -14.02
C SER A 40 -4.57 1.46 -15.23
N SER A 41 -5.02 2.69 -15.39
CA SER A 41 -5.90 3.11 -16.50
C SER A 41 -5.29 4.30 -17.21
N PRO A 42 -5.08 4.23 -18.54
CA PRO A 42 -4.69 5.39 -19.33
C PRO A 42 -5.81 6.43 -19.41
N ALA A 43 -5.48 7.66 -19.80
CA ALA A 43 -6.50 8.66 -20.08
C ALA A 43 -7.39 8.25 -21.26
N ASP A 44 -8.68 8.58 -21.17
CA ASP A 44 -9.59 8.55 -22.32
C ASP A 44 -9.68 9.96 -22.91
N PRO A 45 -9.03 10.24 -24.06
CA PRO A 45 -8.97 11.59 -24.63
C PRO A 45 -10.33 12.10 -25.11
N LYS A 46 -11.34 11.22 -25.23
CA LYS A 46 -12.71 11.63 -25.57
C LYS A 46 -13.46 12.19 -24.36
N LYS A 47 -13.02 11.86 -23.15
CA LYS A 47 -13.68 12.26 -21.89
C LYS A 47 -12.86 13.27 -21.12
N TYR A 48 -11.53 13.22 -21.24
CA TYR A 48 -10.60 14.05 -20.48
C TYR A 48 -9.43 14.50 -21.35
N ALA A 49 -9.29 15.80 -21.53
CA ALA A 49 -8.23 16.41 -22.31
C ALA A 49 -7.28 17.29 -21.43
N GLY A 50 -7.35 17.12 -20.11
CA GLY A 50 -6.49 17.84 -19.15
C GLY A 50 -5.14 17.16 -18.94
N ASP A 51 -4.33 17.78 -18.08
CA ASP A 51 -2.96 17.39 -17.78
C ASP A 51 -2.78 16.74 -16.39
N LEU A 52 -3.89 16.41 -15.71
CA LEU A 52 -3.84 15.80 -14.37
C LEU A 52 -3.94 14.28 -14.45
N GLY A 53 -3.04 13.61 -13.74
CA GLY A 53 -3.10 12.17 -13.46
C GLY A 53 -3.41 11.91 -11.98
N ILE A 54 -4.06 10.81 -11.68
CA ILE A 54 -4.50 10.48 -10.32
C ILE A 54 -3.73 9.27 -9.81
N LEU A 55 -3.00 9.45 -8.71
CA LEU A 55 -2.36 8.38 -7.95
C LEU A 55 -3.14 8.13 -6.67
N ILE A 56 -3.59 6.90 -6.45
CA ILE A 56 -4.38 6.52 -5.28
C ILE A 56 -3.60 5.48 -4.46
N VAL A 57 -3.52 5.68 -3.14
CA VAL A 57 -2.71 4.83 -2.25
C VAL A 57 -3.55 4.32 -1.08
N HIS A 58 -3.66 2.99 -0.97
CA HIS A 58 -4.46 2.32 0.07
C HIS A 58 -3.76 2.25 1.44
N GLY A 59 -4.49 1.83 2.46
CA GLY A 59 -4.04 1.77 3.85
C GLY A 59 -3.28 0.49 4.23
N PHE A 60 -2.77 0.51 5.47
CA PHE A 60 -2.06 -0.61 6.11
C PHE A 60 -2.97 -1.83 6.27
N THR A 61 -2.45 -3.02 6.05
CA THR A 61 -3.16 -4.32 6.02
C THR A 61 -4.25 -4.46 4.96
N GLY A 62 -4.68 -3.35 4.34
CA GLY A 62 -5.67 -3.34 3.27
C GLY A 62 -5.11 -3.75 1.90
N SER A 63 -5.82 -3.36 0.85
CA SER A 63 -5.43 -3.62 -0.54
C SER A 63 -6.07 -2.58 -1.46
N PRO A 64 -5.83 -2.61 -2.78
CA PRO A 64 -6.55 -1.78 -3.74
C PRO A 64 -8.08 -1.86 -3.62
N HIS A 65 -8.62 -2.97 -3.13
CA HIS A 65 -10.06 -3.19 -2.99
C HIS A 65 -10.80 -2.02 -2.32
N SER A 66 -10.27 -1.49 -1.23
CA SER A 66 -10.90 -0.41 -0.45
C SER A 66 -11.09 0.90 -1.24
N LEU A 67 -10.20 1.19 -2.20
CA LEU A 67 -10.20 2.41 -3.01
C LEU A 67 -10.52 2.14 -4.49
N HIS A 68 -10.74 0.88 -4.85
CA HIS A 68 -11.07 0.48 -6.22
C HIS A 68 -12.32 1.18 -6.77
N PRO A 69 -13.42 1.38 -6.00
CA PRO A 69 -14.59 2.10 -6.50
C PRO A 69 -14.27 3.56 -6.88
N LEU A 70 -13.43 4.25 -6.09
CA LEU A 70 -12.99 5.60 -6.40
C LEU A 70 -12.09 5.62 -7.66
N ALA A 71 -11.16 4.68 -7.75
CA ALA A 71 -10.24 4.57 -8.88
C ALA A 71 -11.02 4.29 -10.19
N ALA A 72 -11.95 3.34 -10.16
CA ALA A 72 -12.81 3.01 -11.30
C ALA A 72 -13.67 4.19 -11.73
N TYR A 73 -14.29 4.89 -10.78
CA TYR A 73 -15.07 6.10 -11.07
C TYR A 73 -14.25 7.16 -11.78
N LEU A 74 -13.04 7.44 -11.32
CA LEU A 74 -12.16 8.45 -11.94
C LEU A 74 -11.67 7.99 -13.33
N ALA A 75 -11.36 6.70 -13.50
CA ALA A 75 -11.03 6.12 -14.80
C ALA A 75 -12.20 6.21 -15.78
N GLU A 76 -13.44 5.97 -15.34
CA GLU A 76 -14.65 6.16 -16.15
C GLU A 76 -14.86 7.61 -16.60
N LYS A 77 -14.40 8.58 -15.81
CA LYS A 77 -14.37 10.01 -16.20
C LYS A 77 -13.26 10.35 -17.18
N GLY A 78 -12.41 9.38 -17.51
CA GLY A 78 -11.33 9.52 -18.48
C GLY A 78 -9.98 9.95 -17.90
N TYR A 79 -9.86 10.13 -16.59
CA TYR A 79 -8.57 10.43 -15.96
C TYR A 79 -7.60 9.24 -16.08
N PRO A 80 -6.32 9.50 -16.33
CA PRO A 80 -5.29 8.48 -16.10
C PRO A 80 -5.17 8.21 -14.60
N VAL A 81 -5.30 6.95 -14.20
CA VAL A 81 -5.35 6.52 -12.78
C VAL A 81 -4.34 5.43 -12.52
N GLU A 82 -3.59 5.57 -11.44
CA GLU A 82 -2.75 4.53 -10.86
C GLU A 82 -3.22 4.23 -9.42
N LEU A 83 -3.56 2.98 -9.16
CA LEU A 83 -3.84 2.44 -7.82
C LEU A 83 -2.95 1.21 -7.63
N PRO A 84 -1.69 1.39 -7.17
CA PRO A 84 -0.77 0.28 -6.97
C PRO A 84 -1.23 -0.62 -5.81
N ARG A 85 -0.94 -1.92 -5.91
CA ARG A 85 -0.96 -2.83 -4.77
C ARG A 85 0.39 -2.74 -4.07
N LEU A 86 0.42 -2.20 -2.86
CA LEU A 86 1.65 -2.06 -2.09
C LEU A 86 2.25 -3.44 -1.77
N PRO A 87 3.58 -3.58 -1.78
CA PRO A 87 4.27 -4.83 -1.44
C PRO A 87 3.79 -5.43 -0.12
N GLY A 88 3.49 -6.74 -0.14
CA GLY A 88 2.98 -7.48 1.01
C GLY A 88 1.51 -7.29 1.34
N HIS A 89 0.76 -6.48 0.57
CA HIS A 89 -0.66 -6.22 0.75
C HIS A 89 -1.52 -6.99 -0.28
N GLY A 90 -2.76 -7.32 0.08
CA GLY A 90 -3.69 -8.03 -0.81
C GLY A 90 -3.24 -9.44 -1.22
N THR A 91 -2.35 -10.09 -0.46
CA THR A 91 -1.83 -11.43 -0.69
C THR A 91 -2.01 -12.28 0.57
N HIS A 92 -0.95 -12.45 1.35
CA HIS A 92 -0.99 -13.13 2.63
C HIS A 92 -0.24 -12.32 3.68
N TRP A 93 -0.70 -12.28 4.93
CA TRP A 93 -0.07 -11.52 6.00
C TRP A 93 1.43 -11.86 6.21
N ARG A 94 1.87 -13.09 5.87
CA ARG A 94 3.29 -13.49 5.91
C ARG A 94 4.14 -12.77 4.87
N ASP A 95 3.56 -12.41 3.75
CA ASP A 95 4.24 -11.61 2.72
C ASP A 95 4.50 -10.20 3.25
N MET A 96 3.51 -9.63 3.96
CA MET A 96 3.66 -8.35 4.63
C MET A 96 4.72 -8.39 5.75
N ALA A 97 4.87 -9.51 6.45
CA ALA A 97 5.84 -9.64 7.55
C ALA A 97 7.29 -9.43 7.11
N VAL A 98 7.59 -9.55 5.83
CA VAL A 98 8.94 -9.45 5.25
C VAL A 98 9.13 -8.21 4.36
N THR A 99 8.12 -7.34 4.24
CA THR A 99 8.23 -6.08 3.53
C THR A 99 8.72 -4.96 4.46
N HIS A 100 9.34 -3.95 3.88
CA HIS A 100 9.81 -2.76 4.57
C HIS A 100 9.03 -1.52 4.11
N TYR A 101 8.99 -0.50 4.94
CA TYR A 101 8.34 0.77 4.59
C TYR A 101 8.94 1.40 3.32
N THR A 102 10.23 1.17 3.05
CA THR A 102 10.91 1.60 1.82
C THR A 102 10.32 0.94 0.57
N ASP A 103 9.91 -0.33 0.65
CA ASP A 103 9.29 -1.03 -0.47
C ASP A 103 7.92 -0.38 -0.82
N TRP A 104 7.21 0.14 0.18
CA TRP A 104 5.96 0.87 -0.03
C TRP A 104 6.19 2.24 -0.66
N ILE A 105 7.22 2.97 -0.19
CA ILE A 105 7.64 4.24 -0.80
C ILE A 105 8.01 4.02 -2.26
N ASP A 106 8.86 3.03 -2.55
CA ASP A 106 9.31 2.72 -3.91
C ASP A 106 8.13 2.38 -4.84
N SER A 107 7.12 1.66 -4.33
CA SER A 107 5.91 1.34 -5.10
C SER A 107 5.10 2.59 -5.47
N VAL A 108 4.98 3.54 -4.55
CA VAL A 108 4.29 4.82 -4.78
C VAL A 108 5.08 5.71 -5.74
N GLU A 109 6.41 5.79 -5.58
CA GLU A 109 7.30 6.52 -6.49
C GLU A 109 7.20 5.98 -7.92
N GLN A 110 7.23 4.66 -8.12
CA GLN A 110 7.09 4.06 -9.44
C GLN A 110 5.73 4.39 -10.09
N ALA A 111 4.65 4.39 -9.31
CA ALA A 111 3.33 4.77 -9.82
C ALA A 111 3.27 6.26 -10.19
N TYR A 112 3.89 7.13 -9.39
CA TYR A 112 4.07 8.53 -9.70
C TYR A 112 4.87 8.73 -11.00
N GLU A 113 5.99 8.02 -11.16
CA GLU A 113 6.85 8.11 -12.35
C GLU A 113 6.14 7.63 -13.63
N ARG A 114 5.24 6.65 -13.54
CA ARG A 114 4.41 6.25 -14.70
C ARG A 114 3.52 7.38 -15.18
N LEU A 115 2.86 8.09 -14.26
CA LEU A 115 1.99 9.20 -14.61
C LEU A 115 2.78 10.40 -15.13
N THR A 116 3.87 10.78 -14.47
CA THR A 116 4.69 11.92 -14.89
C THR A 116 5.46 11.65 -16.18
N GLY A 117 5.93 10.41 -16.38
CA GLY A 117 6.55 9.95 -17.62
C GLY A 117 5.59 9.98 -18.83
N ALA A 118 4.28 9.86 -18.56
CA ALA A 118 3.23 10.06 -19.57
C ALA A 118 2.82 11.54 -19.75
N GLY A 119 3.48 12.49 -19.06
CA GLY A 119 3.28 13.93 -19.21
C GLY A 119 2.24 14.54 -18.26
N TYR A 120 1.73 13.80 -17.26
CA TYR A 120 0.71 14.31 -16.33
C TYR A 120 1.32 14.96 -15.10
N ARG A 121 0.69 16.02 -14.60
CA ARG A 121 0.87 16.52 -13.23
C ARG A 121 0.01 15.69 -12.29
N VAL A 122 0.55 15.21 -11.19
CA VAL A 122 -0.10 14.20 -10.36
C VAL A 122 -0.85 14.82 -9.18
N ILE A 123 -2.12 14.45 -9.01
CA ILE A 123 -2.84 14.54 -7.75
C ILE A 123 -2.68 13.19 -7.05
N VAL A 124 -2.17 13.22 -5.81
CA VAL A 124 -2.04 12.02 -4.99
C VAL A 124 -3.13 11.97 -3.92
N ILE A 125 -3.84 10.84 -3.86
CA ILE A 125 -4.91 10.56 -2.89
C ILE A 125 -4.46 9.39 -2.02
N GLY A 126 -4.37 9.58 -0.71
CA GLY A 126 -3.93 8.53 0.19
C GLY A 126 -4.86 8.34 1.40
N MET A 127 -5.12 7.09 1.75
CA MET A 127 -5.94 6.73 2.90
C MET A 127 -5.09 6.09 3.99
N SER A 128 -5.25 6.54 5.26
CA SER A 128 -4.53 6.00 6.43
C SER A 128 -3.01 6.01 6.21
N MET A 129 -2.32 4.86 6.23
CA MET A 129 -0.91 4.73 5.86
C MET A 129 -0.63 5.29 4.45
N GLY A 130 -1.54 5.06 3.50
CA GLY A 130 -1.44 5.64 2.15
C GLY A 130 -1.45 7.17 2.18
N GLY A 131 -2.11 7.79 3.16
CA GLY A 131 -2.04 9.24 3.40
C GLY A 131 -0.65 9.69 3.84
N CYS A 132 0.03 8.92 4.70
CA CYS A 132 1.42 9.18 5.07
C CYS A 132 2.36 9.05 3.85
N LEU A 133 2.19 8.00 3.04
CA LEU A 133 2.95 7.81 1.80
C LEU A 133 2.69 8.94 0.78
N ALA A 134 1.45 9.40 0.66
CA ALA A 134 1.10 10.54 -0.20
C ALA A 134 1.77 11.84 0.25
N ALA A 135 1.78 12.10 1.56
CA ALA A 135 2.48 13.26 2.13
C ALA A 135 4.00 13.15 1.95
N HIS A 136 4.57 11.96 2.15
CA HIS A 136 5.98 11.68 1.92
C HIS A 136 6.39 11.95 0.46
N LEU A 137 5.58 11.50 -0.50
CA LEU A 137 5.78 11.79 -1.93
C LEU A 137 5.72 13.29 -2.20
N ALA A 138 4.67 13.98 -1.71
CA ALA A 138 4.47 15.42 -1.92
C ALA A 138 5.59 16.29 -1.32
N ALA A 139 6.25 15.83 -0.25
CA ALA A 139 7.39 16.51 0.34
C ALA A 139 8.67 16.40 -0.53
N ARG A 140 8.74 15.48 -1.48
CA ARG A 140 9.94 15.17 -2.28
C ARG A 140 9.76 15.38 -3.77
N ARG A 141 8.52 15.37 -4.26
CA ARG A 141 8.18 15.43 -5.68
C ARG A 141 7.16 16.54 -5.94
N PRO A 142 7.23 17.22 -7.08
CA PRO A 142 6.19 18.17 -7.46
C PRO A 142 4.87 17.44 -7.72
N VAL A 143 3.84 17.74 -6.91
CA VAL A 143 2.49 17.24 -7.10
C VAL A 143 1.53 18.41 -7.38
N ALA A 144 0.49 18.16 -8.16
CA ALA A 144 -0.55 19.16 -8.45
C ALA A 144 -1.51 19.35 -7.26
N GLY A 145 -1.61 18.34 -6.40
CA GLY A 145 -2.42 18.38 -5.18
C GLY A 145 -2.30 17.10 -4.39
N THR A 146 -2.71 17.17 -3.11
CA THR A 146 -2.70 16.03 -2.20
C THR A 146 -4.05 15.96 -1.47
N VAL A 147 -4.66 14.78 -1.48
CA VAL A 147 -5.88 14.47 -0.72
C VAL A 147 -5.55 13.41 0.31
N LEU A 148 -5.76 13.74 1.58
CA LEU A 148 -5.45 12.86 2.71
C LEU A 148 -6.76 12.43 3.39
N ILE A 149 -7.05 11.14 3.34
CA ILE A 149 -8.24 10.53 3.93
C ILE A 149 -7.80 9.85 5.22
N ASN A 150 -8.15 10.43 6.37
CA ASN A 150 -7.82 9.93 7.70
C ASN A 150 -6.35 9.46 7.81
N PRO A 151 -5.35 10.32 7.50
CA PRO A 151 -3.96 9.91 7.36
C PRO A 151 -3.35 9.50 8.71
N PHE A 152 -2.49 8.49 8.66
CA PHE A 152 -1.69 8.06 9.79
C PHE A 152 -0.33 8.80 9.77
N PHE A 153 -0.08 9.71 10.71
CA PHE A 153 1.20 10.43 10.79
C PHE A 153 2.01 10.14 12.05
N VAL A 154 1.35 9.88 13.15
CA VAL A 154 2.04 9.68 14.42
C VAL A 154 1.34 8.59 15.22
N ASP A 155 2.11 7.62 15.65
CA ASP A 155 1.62 6.65 16.62
C ASP A 155 1.86 7.17 18.03
N VAL A 156 0.79 7.60 18.67
CA VAL A 156 0.82 8.04 20.09
C VAL A 156 0.71 6.87 21.06
N ASN A 157 0.46 5.64 20.58
CA ASN A 157 0.33 4.46 21.41
C ASN A 157 1.70 3.90 21.79
N PRO A 158 2.13 3.99 23.06
CA PRO A 158 3.46 3.51 23.48
C PRO A 158 3.62 2.00 23.24
N LEU A 159 2.54 1.23 23.18
CA LEU A 159 2.58 -0.19 22.89
C LEU A 159 3.04 -0.47 21.43
N MET A 160 2.63 0.35 20.49
CA MET A 160 3.07 0.27 19.09
C MET A 160 4.56 0.54 18.95
N ARG A 161 5.09 1.50 19.72
CA ARG A 161 6.54 1.83 19.72
C ARG A 161 7.42 0.67 20.16
N ILE A 162 6.93 -0.20 21.04
CA ILE A 162 7.66 -1.37 21.52
C ILE A 162 7.29 -2.67 20.80
N ALA A 163 6.32 -2.63 19.88
CA ALA A 163 5.82 -3.81 19.17
C ALA A 163 6.97 -4.62 18.51
N HIS A 164 7.99 -3.94 17.95
CA HIS A 164 9.14 -4.62 17.36
C HIS A 164 9.98 -5.44 18.36
N ARG A 165 9.96 -5.05 19.64
CA ARG A 165 10.72 -5.78 20.69
C ARG A 165 10.01 -7.08 21.09
N VAL A 166 8.69 -7.11 20.94
CA VAL A 166 7.88 -8.29 21.27
C VAL A 166 7.64 -9.19 20.05
N ALA A 167 7.98 -8.74 18.83
CA ALA A 167 7.82 -9.50 17.60
C ALA A 167 8.43 -10.91 17.62
N PRO A 168 9.59 -11.18 18.26
CA PRO A 168 10.13 -12.55 18.36
C PRO A 168 9.26 -13.48 19.21
N VAL A 169 8.54 -12.94 20.19
CA VAL A 169 7.70 -13.71 21.13
C VAL A 169 6.24 -13.71 20.67
N LEU A 170 5.79 -12.60 20.07
CA LEU A 170 4.44 -12.40 19.55
C LEU A 170 4.52 -11.97 18.08
N PRO A 171 4.75 -12.91 17.15
CA PRO A 171 5.00 -12.58 15.74
C PRO A 171 3.78 -12.04 15.00
N VAL A 172 2.58 -12.28 15.54
CA VAL A 172 1.30 -11.93 14.91
C VAL A 172 0.31 -11.45 15.97
N MET A 173 -0.36 -10.35 15.69
CA MET A 173 -1.46 -9.82 16.48
C MET A 173 -2.78 -9.97 15.70
N ARG A 174 -3.90 -9.97 16.42
CA ARG A 174 -5.21 -9.82 15.78
C ARG A 174 -5.27 -8.46 15.08
N SER A 175 -5.84 -8.42 13.88
CA SER A 175 -6.01 -7.15 13.16
C SER A 175 -6.77 -6.12 14.01
N ILE A 176 -6.47 -4.86 13.80
CA ILE A 176 -7.18 -3.73 14.42
C ILE A 176 -8.65 -3.71 13.95
N GLY A 177 -8.97 -4.44 12.87
CA GLY A 177 -10.32 -4.51 12.29
C GLY A 177 -10.57 -3.43 11.25
N SER A 178 -11.74 -3.51 10.62
CA SER A 178 -12.25 -2.46 9.73
C SER A 178 -12.97 -1.40 10.57
N ASP A 179 -12.64 -0.14 10.39
CA ASP A 179 -13.31 1.00 11.04
C ASP A 179 -14.51 1.52 10.23
N ILE A 180 -14.93 0.80 9.18
CA ILE A 180 -16.08 1.20 8.37
C ILE A 180 -17.36 1.04 9.18
N ALA A 181 -18.03 2.17 9.45
CA ALA A 181 -19.28 2.22 10.19
C ALA A 181 -20.49 1.64 9.41
N VAL A 182 -20.33 1.37 8.11
CA VAL A 182 -21.41 0.84 7.26
C VAL A 182 -21.48 -0.68 7.42
N PRO A 183 -22.60 -1.23 7.91
CA PRO A 183 -22.75 -2.67 8.06
C PRO A 183 -22.57 -3.43 6.74
N GLY A 184 -21.82 -4.53 6.76
CA GLY A 184 -21.60 -5.39 5.60
C GLY A 184 -20.54 -4.90 4.61
N VAL A 185 -19.88 -3.77 4.87
CA VAL A 185 -18.72 -3.32 4.09
C VAL A 185 -17.43 -3.77 4.77
N ASP A 186 -16.57 -4.45 4.02
CA ASP A 186 -15.26 -4.91 4.47
C ASP A 186 -14.18 -4.28 3.55
N GLU A 187 -13.09 -3.85 4.14
CA GLU A 187 -11.95 -3.25 3.41
C GLU A 187 -11.05 -4.28 2.72
N GLY A 188 -11.31 -5.58 2.92
CA GLY A 188 -10.44 -6.65 2.47
C GLY A 188 -9.10 -6.66 3.21
N ALA A 189 -9.09 -6.18 4.45
CA ALA A 189 -7.89 -6.14 5.28
C ALA A 189 -7.55 -7.52 5.85
N TYR A 190 -6.28 -7.75 6.18
CA TYR A 190 -5.87 -8.98 6.82
C TYR A 190 -6.51 -9.15 8.20
N ALA A 191 -7.01 -10.35 8.49
CA ALA A 191 -7.50 -10.72 9.83
C ALA A 191 -6.37 -10.80 10.87
N ARG A 192 -5.10 -10.81 10.42
CA ARG A 192 -3.90 -10.90 11.26
C ARG A 192 -2.87 -9.88 10.81
N THR A 193 -2.29 -9.15 11.76
CA THR A 193 -1.24 -8.16 11.51
C THR A 193 0.11 -8.68 12.01
N PRO A 194 1.14 -8.79 11.16
CA PRO A 194 2.48 -9.13 11.62
C PRO A 194 3.03 -8.02 12.52
N THR A 195 3.55 -8.39 13.68
CA THR A 195 4.11 -7.41 14.64
C THR A 195 5.33 -6.68 14.06
N ALA A 196 6.10 -7.37 13.20
CA ALA A 196 7.22 -6.75 12.48
C ALA A 196 6.77 -5.62 11.54
N SER A 197 5.60 -5.74 10.91
CA SER A 197 5.06 -4.73 9.99
C SER A 197 4.57 -3.48 10.71
N ILE A 198 4.16 -3.61 11.98
CA ILE A 198 3.82 -2.46 12.84
C ILE A 198 5.05 -1.56 13.03
N ARG A 199 6.23 -2.17 13.21
CA ARG A 199 7.47 -1.40 13.26
C ARG A 199 7.73 -0.64 11.95
N GLN A 200 7.47 -1.26 10.81
CA GLN A 200 7.64 -0.61 9.51
C GLN A 200 6.68 0.58 9.34
N LEU A 201 5.43 0.41 9.78
CA LEU A 201 4.45 1.50 9.81
C LEU A 201 4.93 2.67 10.70
N HIS A 202 5.47 2.37 11.89
CA HIS A 202 6.00 3.38 12.80
C HIS A 202 7.24 4.11 12.24
N LEU A 203 8.07 3.45 11.42
CA LEU A 203 9.23 4.07 10.79
C LEU A 203 8.89 4.95 9.59
N LEU A 204 7.70 4.77 9.02
CA LEU A 204 7.18 5.56 7.92
C LEU A 204 6.63 6.91 8.40
N GLY A 205 5.89 6.94 9.51
CA GLY A 205 5.24 8.14 10.09
C GLY A 205 6.10 8.84 11.11
#